data_5374394b69f562e861fe4f4e7776df88
#
_entry.id   5374394b69f562e861fe4f4e7776df88
#
_cell.length_a   1.000
_cell.length_b   1.000
_cell.length_c   1.000
_cell.angle_alpha   90.00
_cell.angle_beta   90.00
_cell.angle_gamma   90.00
#
_symmetry.space_group_name_H-M   'P 1'
#
loop_
_entity.id
_entity.type
_entity.pdbx_description
1 polymer ?
#
loop_
_entity_poly.entity_id
_entity_poly.type
_entity_poly.pdbx_seq_one_letter_code
_entity_poly.pdbx_strand_id
1 'polypeptide(L)'
;MSFDPGSELDPSQIQDRRGVSGRTVALGGGGLGIVGLILGLVLSLSGGGGGDVATDILNQLSGLNGQQVGDQGSSGTVASECRTGADAQRTQDCRIVGYVNSIQAYWSKSLRGYTVVPTVFFSGQTETGCGTASTEVGPFYCPADKNVYIDLGFFQELRTRLGAKGGSFAQGYVLAHEYGHHVQDLLGVLTPGGGGQGAQSQSVRTELQADCYAGVWAAHAVDTGFLTQVSQADIADALDAAAAVGDDRIQKEFQGSTNPETWTHGSSDERQRWFTTGYQTGDPNKCDTFHGSL
;
A
#
# COMPACT_ATOMS: atom_id res chain seq x y z
N MET A 1 -18.00 3.89 5.00
CA MET A 1 -17.58 5.29 4.79
C MET A 1 -18.38 5.91 3.65
N SER A 2 -18.47 7.23 3.62
CA SER A 2 -19.16 7.94 2.55
C SER A 2 -18.32 9.14 2.12
N PHE A 3 -18.10 9.29 0.83
CA PHE A 3 -17.56 10.54 0.28
C PHE A 3 -18.62 11.63 0.30
N ASP A 4 -18.20 12.87 0.42
CA ASP A 4 -19.07 14.01 0.19
C ASP A 4 -19.40 14.09 -1.29
N PRO A 5 -20.66 13.90 -1.73
CA PRO A 5 -20.99 13.88 -3.14
C PRO A 5 -20.65 15.20 -3.87
N GLY A 6 -20.60 16.31 -3.13
CA GLY A 6 -20.30 17.64 -3.65
C GLY A 6 -18.81 18.00 -3.61
N SER A 7 -17.94 17.19 -3.02
CA SER A 7 -16.51 17.49 -3.02
C SER A 7 -15.95 17.42 -4.45
N GLU A 8 -15.11 18.39 -4.80
CA GLU A 8 -14.39 18.39 -6.08
C GLU A 8 -13.14 17.53 -5.96
N LEU A 9 -13.00 16.52 -6.82
CA LEU A 9 -11.81 15.69 -6.89
C LEU A 9 -10.78 16.30 -7.84
N ASP A 10 -9.53 16.18 -7.46
CA ASP A 10 -8.38 16.55 -8.29
C ASP A 10 -7.72 15.28 -8.88
N PRO A 11 -8.13 14.84 -10.07
CA PRO A 11 -7.55 13.68 -10.73
C PRO A 11 -6.11 13.92 -11.25
N SER A 12 -5.61 15.17 -11.22
CA SER A 12 -4.22 15.46 -11.63
C SER A 12 -3.18 14.85 -10.69
N GLN A 13 -3.60 14.46 -9.48
CA GLN A 13 -2.77 13.71 -8.53
C GLN A 13 -2.59 12.23 -8.92
N ILE A 14 -3.26 11.78 -9.98
CA ILE A 14 -3.15 10.42 -10.52
C ILE A 14 -2.45 10.46 -11.88
N GLN A 15 -1.45 9.62 -12.05
CA GLN A 15 -0.83 9.30 -13.34
C GLN A 15 -1.30 7.91 -13.77
N ASP A 16 -2.23 7.83 -14.70
CA ASP A 16 -2.72 6.55 -15.21
C ASP A 16 -1.80 6.03 -16.33
N ARG A 17 -1.03 5.00 -16.02
CA ARG A 17 -0.12 4.33 -16.96
C ARG A 17 -0.66 2.98 -17.44
N ARG A 18 -1.88 2.61 -17.08
CA ARG A 18 -2.52 1.37 -17.53
C ARG A 18 -2.72 1.41 -19.05
N GLY A 19 -2.50 0.26 -19.72
CA GLY A 19 -2.63 0.16 -21.18
C GLY A 19 -1.46 0.74 -21.99
N VAL A 20 -0.45 1.32 -21.33
CA VAL A 20 0.82 1.67 -22.00
C VAL A 20 1.71 0.44 -21.99
N SER A 21 1.75 -0.31 -23.09
CA SER A 21 2.64 -1.47 -23.25
C SER A 21 4.10 -1.01 -23.20
N GLY A 22 4.74 -1.22 -22.05
CA GLY A 22 6.18 -1.07 -21.89
C GLY A 22 6.91 -2.12 -22.73
N ARG A 23 7.85 -1.69 -23.58
CA ARG A 23 8.81 -2.58 -24.22
C ARG A 23 9.62 -3.27 -23.13
N THR A 24 9.72 -4.60 -23.26
CA THR A 24 10.57 -5.47 -22.44
C THR A 24 11.96 -4.86 -22.20
N VAL A 25 12.31 -4.58 -20.96
CA VAL A 25 13.66 -4.27 -20.51
C VAL A 25 14.03 -5.20 -19.37
N ALA A 26 15.28 -5.64 -19.40
CA ALA A 26 15.86 -6.69 -18.59
C ALA A 26 15.81 -6.43 -17.08
N LEU A 27 15.64 -7.53 -16.33
CA LEU A 27 15.70 -7.64 -14.88
C LEU A 27 16.91 -6.94 -14.25
N GLY A 28 16.63 -6.06 -13.31
CA GLY A 28 17.65 -5.45 -12.44
C GLY A 28 17.05 -4.65 -11.29
N GLY A 29 16.99 -5.25 -10.10
CA GLY A 29 17.13 -4.57 -8.82
C GLY A 29 15.93 -3.91 -8.16
N GLY A 30 15.29 -4.60 -7.25
CA GLY A 30 14.96 -4.21 -5.88
C GLY A 30 14.16 -2.95 -5.58
N GLY A 31 12.84 -2.99 -5.77
CA GLY A 31 11.92 -2.08 -5.08
C GLY A 31 11.24 -2.82 -3.92
N LEU A 32 11.17 -2.17 -2.75
CA LEU A 32 10.57 -2.73 -1.55
C LEU A 32 9.08 -2.38 -1.51
N GLY A 33 8.24 -3.26 -2.03
CA GLY A 33 6.79 -3.18 -1.83
C GLY A 33 6.30 -4.27 -0.88
N ILE A 34 5.15 -4.04 -0.24
CA ILE A 34 4.60 -4.92 0.80
C ILE A 34 4.54 -6.40 0.37
N VAL A 35 4.17 -6.71 -0.86
CA VAL A 35 4.01 -8.09 -1.33
C VAL A 35 5.27 -8.66 -1.99
N GLY A 36 6.08 -7.85 -2.67
CA GLY A 36 7.29 -8.32 -3.35
C GLY A 36 8.39 -8.74 -2.39
N LEU A 37 8.51 -8.07 -1.25
CA LEU A 37 9.38 -8.50 -0.14
C LEU A 37 8.93 -9.84 0.45
N ILE A 38 7.62 -10.06 0.55
CA ILE A 38 7.04 -11.28 1.07
C ILE A 38 7.34 -12.46 0.14
N LEU A 39 7.14 -12.29 -1.15
CA LEU A 39 7.42 -13.35 -2.13
C LEU A 39 8.93 -13.62 -2.26
N GLY A 40 9.76 -12.58 -2.25
CA GLY A 40 11.23 -12.68 -2.22
C GLY A 40 11.75 -13.37 -0.96
N LEU A 41 11.13 -13.11 0.19
CA LEU A 41 11.47 -13.74 1.48
C LEU A 41 11.10 -15.22 1.49
N VAL A 42 9.91 -15.58 1.00
CA VAL A 42 9.48 -16.98 0.86
C VAL A 42 10.44 -17.77 -0.02
N LEU A 43 10.90 -17.20 -1.13
CA LEU A 43 11.85 -17.85 -2.04
C LEU A 43 13.27 -17.94 -1.46
N SER A 44 13.71 -16.97 -0.63
CA SER A 44 15.04 -16.97 -0.01
C SER A 44 15.15 -17.91 1.18
N LEU A 45 14.06 -18.18 1.90
CA LEU A 45 14.04 -19.03 3.10
C LEU A 45 13.80 -20.51 2.81
N SER A 46 13.29 -20.86 1.64
CA SER A 46 13.19 -22.26 1.17
C SER A 46 14.57 -22.86 0.81
N GLY A 47 15.63 -22.36 1.46
CA GLY A 47 17.04 -22.70 1.28
C GLY A 47 17.33 -24.17 1.09
N GLY A 48 17.66 -24.51 -0.11
CA GLY A 48 18.14 -25.82 -0.53
C GLY A 48 18.22 -25.88 -2.04
N GLY A 49 19.34 -25.45 -2.58
CA GLY A 49 19.87 -25.86 -3.89
C GLY A 49 18.90 -25.97 -5.05
N GLY A 50 18.97 -25.05 -5.97
CA GLY A 50 18.53 -25.37 -7.31
C GLY A 50 17.59 -24.33 -7.93
N GLY A 51 18.02 -23.77 -9.05
CA GLY A 51 17.26 -22.85 -9.90
C GLY A 51 15.96 -23.42 -10.51
N ASP A 52 15.64 -24.69 -10.25
CA ASP A 52 14.50 -25.37 -10.87
C ASP A 52 13.17 -25.06 -10.17
N VAL A 53 13.16 -24.91 -8.84
CA VAL A 53 11.91 -24.64 -8.10
C VAL A 53 11.42 -23.22 -8.33
N ALA A 54 12.32 -22.25 -8.45
CA ALA A 54 11.94 -20.85 -8.76
C ALA A 54 11.36 -20.75 -10.19
N THR A 55 11.89 -21.52 -11.12
CA THR A 55 11.41 -21.56 -12.51
C THR A 55 10.06 -22.26 -12.64
N ASP A 56 9.82 -23.31 -11.84
CA ASP A 56 8.54 -24.03 -11.83
C ASP A 56 7.43 -23.20 -11.18
N ILE A 57 7.71 -22.45 -10.12
CA ILE A 57 6.75 -21.54 -9.49
C ILE A 57 6.43 -20.37 -10.44
N LEU A 58 7.43 -19.80 -11.11
CA LEU A 58 7.22 -18.76 -12.11
C LEU A 58 6.39 -19.26 -13.32
N ASN A 59 6.62 -20.50 -13.77
CA ASN A 59 5.86 -21.11 -14.84
C ASN A 59 4.42 -21.44 -14.41
N GLN A 60 4.21 -21.87 -13.16
CA GLN A 60 2.89 -22.15 -12.60
C GLN A 60 2.08 -20.86 -12.40
N LEU A 61 2.74 -19.76 -11.96
CA LEU A 61 2.15 -18.42 -11.88
C LEU A 61 1.82 -17.85 -13.27
N SER A 62 2.69 -18.07 -14.26
CA SER A 62 2.44 -17.66 -15.64
C SER A 62 1.26 -18.42 -16.28
N GLY A 63 1.02 -19.65 -15.87
CA GLY A 63 -0.12 -20.47 -16.33
C GLY A 63 -1.48 -20.04 -15.75
N LEU A 64 -1.50 -19.31 -14.64
CA LEU A 64 -2.72 -18.79 -14.02
C LEU A 64 -3.18 -17.46 -14.62
N ASN A 65 -2.38 -16.85 -15.48
CA ASN A 65 -2.64 -15.54 -16.11
C ASN A 65 -3.69 -15.60 -17.26
N GLY A 66 -4.47 -16.67 -17.36
CA GLY A 66 -5.41 -16.92 -18.44
C GLY A 66 -6.85 -16.42 -18.23
N GLN A 67 -7.18 -15.76 -17.12
CA GLN A 67 -8.50 -15.15 -16.95
C GLN A 67 -8.37 -13.66 -16.66
N GLN A 68 -8.23 -12.90 -17.74
CA GLN A 68 -8.50 -11.48 -17.73
C GLN A 68 -9.98 -11.25 -17.37
N VAL A 69 -10.24 -10.87 -16.13
CA VAL A 69 -11.46 -10.13 -15.83
C VAL A 69 -11.18 -8.70 -16.33
N GLY A 70 -11.73 -8.41 -17.52
CA GLY A 70 -11.52 -7.15 -18.18
C GLY A 70 -12.16 -6.01 -17.39
N ASP A 71 -11.32 -5.16 -16.83
CA ASP A 71 -11.64 -3.76 -16.69
C ASP A 71 -10.58 -2.98 -17.48
N GLN A 72 -10.93 -2.67 -18.73
CA GLN A 72 -10.10 -1.87 -19.61
C GLN A 72 -10.27 -0.39 -19.24
N GLY A 73 -9.63 0.03 -18.16
CA GLY A 73 -9.42 1.44 -17.91
C GLY A 73 -8.45 2.00 -18.95
N SER A 74 -8.94 2.69 -19.96
CA SER A 74 -8.08 3.37 -20.93
C SER A 74 -7.42 4.58 -20.26
N SER A 75 -6.11 4.74 -20.48
CA SER A 75 -5.38 5.95 -20.07
C SER A 75 -6.11 7.21 -20.55
N GLY A 76 -6.54 8.05 -19.60
CA GLY A 76 -7.33 9.27 -19.87
C GLY A 76 -8.74 9.27 -19.30
N THR A 77 -9.30 8.13 -18.89
CA THR A 77 -10.65 8.05 -18.30
C THR A 77 -10.70 8.61 -16.90
N VAL A 78 -9.69 8.38 -16.06
CA VAL A 78 -9.64 8.89 -14.67
C VAL A 78 -9.81 10.42 -14.64
N ALA A 79 -9.09 11.15 -15.49
CA ALA A 79 -9.18 12.62 -15.54
C ALA A 79 -10.56 13.15 -15.98
N SER A 80 -11.29 12.41 -16.80
CA SER A 80 -12.61 12.81 -17.30
C SER A 80 -13.76 12.33 -16.41
N GLU A 81 -13.62 11.19 -15.75
CA GLU A 81 -14.70 10.50 -15.02
C GLU A 81 -14.71 10.77 -13.52
N CYS A 82 -13.56 11.10 -12.92
CA CYS A 82 -13.41 11.27 -11.47
C CYS A 82 -13.39 12.75 -11.10
N ARG A 83 -14.53 13.40 -11.11
CA ARG A 83 -14.67 14.84 -10.87
C ARG A 83 -15.21 15.18 -9.49
N THR A 84 -16.01 14.30 -8.91
CA THR A 84 -16.74 14.58 -7.69
C THR A 84 -16.70 13.39 -6.72
N GLY A 85 -16.97 13.66 -5.44
CA GLY A 85 -17.14 12.60 -4.46
C GLY A 85 -18.28 11.63 -4.78
N ALA A 86 -19.28 12.07 -5.57
CA ALA A 86 -20.30 11.16 -6.12
C ALA A 86 -19.69 10.12 -7.06
N ASP A 87 -18.67 10.50 -7.84
CA ASP A 87 -17.92 9.56 -8.69
C ASP A 87 -17.11 8.58 -7.86
N ALA A 88 -16.49 9.05 -6.76
CA ALA A 88 -15.76 8.20 -5.81
C ALA A 88 -16.65 7.11 -5.17
N GLN A 89 -17.94 7.34 -5.06
CA GLN A 89 -18.89 6.34 -4.57
C GLN A 89 -19.22 5.27 -5.60
N ARG A 90 -19.07 5.57 -6.91
CA ARG A 90 -19.51 4.70 -8.01
C ARG A 90 -18.43 3.74 -8.49
N THR A 91 -17.20 4.21 -8.66
CA THR A 91 -16.12 3.41 -9.24
C THR A 91 -14.93 3.29 -8.29
N GLN A 92 -14.16 2.21 -8.44
CA GLN A 92 -12.94 2.02 -7.66
C GLN A 92 -11.89 3.09 -8.00
N ASP A 93 -11.69 3.37 -9.28
CA ASP A 93 -10.72 4.37 -9.75
C ASP A 93 -10.95 5.72 -9.08
N CYS A 94 -12.19 6.23 -9.16
CA CYS A 94 -12.54 7.52 -8.56
C CYS A 94 -12.50 7.48 -7.03
N ARG A 95 -12.76 6.32 -6.43
CA ARG A 95 -12.60 6.14 -4.98
C ARG A 95 -11.14 6.30 -4.57
N ILE A 96 -10.21 5.73 -5.33
CA ILE A 96 -8.78 5.92 -5.10
C ILE A 96 -8.38 7.39 -5.27
N VAL A 97 -8.88 8.08 -6.30
CA VAL A 97 -8.67 9.54 -6.44
C VAL A 97 -9.15 10.29 -5.19
N GLY A 98 -10.35 9.98 -4.71
CA GLY A 98 -10.90 10.60 -3.50
C GLY A 98 -10.05 10.36 -2.26
N TYR A 99 -9.54 9.14 -2.06
CA TYR A 99 -8.63 8.86 -0.94
C TYR A 99 -7.30 9.60 -1.09
N VAL A 100 -6.69 9.57 -2.26
CA VAL A 100 -5.42 10.29 -2.52
C VAL A 100 -5.59 11.78 -2.21
N ASN A 101 -6.66 12.40 -2.69
CA ASN A 101 -6.93 13.81 -2.42
C ASN A 101 -7.11 14.09 -0.91
N SER A 102 -7.87 13.24 -0.21
CA SER A 102 -8.07 13.36 1.23
C SER A 102 -6.77 13.21 2.02
N ILE A 103 -5.96 12.19 1.71
CA ILE A 103 -4.68 11.93 2.39
C ILE A 103 -3.73 13.11 2.20
N GLN A 104 -3.56 13.57 0.96
CA GLN A 104 -2.65 14.67 0.65
C GLN A 104 -3.15 16.01 1.19
N ALA A 105 -4.46 16.25 1.21
CA ALA A 105 -5.04 17.44 1.85
C ALA A 105 -4.76 17.47 3.36
N TYR A 106 -4.86 16.32 4.04
CA TYR A 106 -4.51 16.21 5.46
C TYR A 106 -3.03 16.52 5.69
N TRP A 107 -2.12 15.84 5.00
CA TRP A 107 -0.68 16.01 5.23
C TRP A 107 -0.17 17.39 4.80
N SER A 108 -0.72 17.98 3.73
CA SER A 108 -0.39 19.35 3.30
C SER A 108 -0.71 20.40 4.39
N LYS A 109 -1.75 20.15 5.19
CA LYS A 109 -2.16 21.03 6.29
C LYS A 109 -1.37 20.74 7.58
N SER A 110 -1.04 19.46 7.82
CA SER A 110 -0.53 18.99 9.11
C SER A 110 1.00 18.92 9.18
N LEU A 111 1.70 18.72 8.04
CA LEU A 111 3.15 18.63 7.97
C LEU A 111 3.75 19.81 7.23
N ARG A 112 4.50 20.64 7.95
CA ARG A 112 5.24 21.76 7.34
C ARG A 112 6.27 21.23 6.33
N GLY A 113 6.20 21.69 5.09
CA GLY A 113 7.10 21.28 4.01
C GLY A 113 6.63 20.03 3.26
N TYR A 114 5.40 19.57 3.52
CA TYR A 114 4.80 18.51 2.73
C TYR A 114 4.75 18.90 1.25
N THR A 115 5.11 17.98 0.39
CA THR A 115 5.02 18.13 -1.07
C THR A 115 4.03 17.12 -1.62
N VAL A 116 3.07 17.57 -2.40
CA VAL A 116 2.13 16.70 -3.09
C VAL A 116 2.88 15.84 -4.11
N VAL A 117 2.61 14.54 -4.10
CA VAL A 117 3.23 13.57 -5.01
C VAL A 117 2.17 12.75 -5.75
N PRO A 118 2.43 12.33 -6.99
CA PRO A 118 1.44 11.56 -7.74
C PRO A 118 1.32 10.13 -7.24
N THR A 119 0.10 9.58 -7.38
CA THR A 119 -0.13 8.13 -7.37
C THR A 119 -0.15 7.63 -8.82
N VAL A 120 0.64 6.63 -9.12
CA VAL A 120 0.74 6.01 -10.44
C VAL A 120 -0.10 4.74 -10.48
N PHE A 121 -1.13 4.73 -11.33
CA PHE A 121 -1.86 3.51 -11.65
C PHE A 121 -1.12 2.74 -12.74
N PHE A 122 -0.90 1.46 -12.51
CA PHE A 122 -0.31 0.57 -13.50
C PHE A 122 -1.04 -0.78 -13.54
N SER A 123 -0.74 -1.61 -14.52
CA SER A 123 -1.19 -2.99 -14.61
C SER A 123 -0.06 -3.87 -15.10
N GLY A 124 0.17 -4.98 -14.42
CA GLY A 124 1.21 -5.94 -14.76
C GLY A 124 2.59 -5.46 -14.35
N GLN A 125 3.22 -4.59 -15.14
CA GLN A 125 4.57 -4.06 -14.86
C GLN A 125 4.65 -2.57 -15.10
N THR A 126 5.53 -1.88 -14.36
CA THR A 126 5.85 -0.46 -14.55
C THR A 126 7.30 -0.17 -14.22
N GLU A 127 7.88 0.81 -14.91
CA GLU A 127 9.20 1.35 -14.58
C GLU A 127 9.07 2.45 -13.53
N THR A 128 9.96 2.42 -12.53
CA THR A 128 10.00 3.38 -11.42
C THR A 128 11.42 3.84 -11.16
N GLY A 129 11.60 4.90 -10.39
CA GLY A 129 12.91 5.33 -9.91
C GLY A 129 13.61 4.29 -9.03
N CYS A 130 12.85 3.35 -8.45
CA CYS A 130 13.34 2.25 -7.61
C CYS A 130 13.57 0.95 -8.39
N GLY A 131 13.43 0.95 -9.72
CA GLY A 131 13.53 -0.21 -10.60
C GLY A 131 12.19 -0.63 -11.18
N THR A 132 12.18 -1.73 -11.93
CA THR A 132 10.96 -2.31 -12.48
C THR A 132 10.13 -2.94 -11.37
N ALA A 133 8.84 -2.60 -11.30
CA ALA A 133 7.88 -3.20 -10.39
C ALA A 133 6.81 -3.97 -11.13
N SER A 134 6.32 -5.07 -10.54
CA SER A 134 5.19 -5.86 -11.03
C SER A 134 4.01 -5.77 -10.07
N THR A 135 2.83 -6.21 -10.53
CA THR A 135 1.62 -6.33 -9.67
C THR A 135 1.89 -7.09 -8.38
N GLU A 136 2.76 -8.10 -8.43
CA GLU A 136 3.12 -8.95 -7.29
C GLU A 136 3.84 -8.21 -6.17
N VAL A 137 4.44 -7.05 -6.48
CA VAL A 137 5.07 -6.19 -5.46
C VAL A 137 4.02 -5.58 -4.52
N GLY A 138 2.77 -5.47 -4.97
CA GLY A 138 1.73 -4.72 -4.28
C GLY A 138 1.90 -3.19 -4.45
N PRO A 139 1.09 -2.41 -3.74
CA PRO A 139 1.29 -0.96 -3.63
C PRO A 139 2.62 -0.64 -2.94
N PHE A 140 3.25 0.46 -3.33
CA PHE A 140 4.48 0.93 -2.68
C PHE A 140 4.76 2.41 -2.94
N TYR A 141 5.49 3.02 -2.03
CA TYR A 141 6.13 4.31 -2.22
C TYR A 141 7.57 4.14 -2.73
N CYS A 142 7.96 4.89 -3.75
CA CYS A 142 9.34 4.91 -4.24
C CYS A 142 10.02 6.23 -3.86
N PRO A 143 11.01 6.23 -2.95
CA PRO A 143 11.67 7.46 -2.53
C PRO A 143 12.57 8.08 -3.62
N ALA A 144 13.02 7.29 -4.61
CA ALA A 144 13.90 7.78 -5.67
C ALA A 144 13.19 8.73 -6.65
N ASP A 145 11.90 8.50 -6.91
CA ASP A 145 11.09 9.37 -7.78
C ASP A 145 9.89 10.00 -7.06
N LYS A 146 9.72 9.70 -5.76
CA LYS A 146 8.70 10.24 -4.87
C LYS A 146 7.26 9.99 -5.36
N ASN A 147 7.00 8.81 -5.91
CA ASN A 147 5.68 8.41 -6.37
C ASN A 147 5.13 7.26 -5.51
N VAL A 148 3.81 7.24 -5.33
CA VAL A 148 3.10 6.06 -4.86
C VAL A 148 2.65 5.26 -6.07
N TYR A 149 2.89 3.96 -6.09
CA TYR A 149 2.55 3.05 -7.19
C TYR A 149 1.49 2.06 -6.74
N ILE A 150 0.50 1.81 -7.58
CA ILE A 150 -0.55 0.84 -7.28
C ILE A 150 -1.10 0.18 -8.55
N ASP A 151 -1.16 -1.14 -8.54
CA ASP A 151 -2.05 -1.91 -9.41
C ASP A 151 -3.35 -2.16 -8.65
N LEU A 152 -4.48 -1.71 -9.20
CA LEU A 152 -5.79 -1.83 -8.53
C LEU A 152 -6.25 -3.28 -8.37
N GLY A 153 -5.67 -4.22 -9.14
CA GLY A 153 -5.86 -5.65 -8.97
C GLY A 153 -5.40 -6.17 -7.60
N PHE A 154 -4.46 -5.48 -6.96
CA PHE A 154 -3.99 -5.80 -5.61
C PHE A 154 -5.13 -5.94 -4.59
N PHE A 155 -6.16 -5.11 -4.67
CA PHE A 155 -7.29 -5.20 -3.74
C PHE A 155 -8.10 -6.49 -3.88
N GLN A 156 -8.08 -7.10 -5.06
CA GLN A 156 -8.65 -8.44 -5.22
C GLN A 156 -7.73 -9.50 -4.62
N GLU A 157 -6.42 -9.39 -4.82
CA GLU A 157 -5.44 -10.30 -4.23
C GLU A 157 -5.46 -10.24 -2.71
N LEU A 158 -5.56 -9.05 -2.13
CA LEU A 158 -5.71 -8.84 -0.69
C LEU A 158 -6.87 -9.66 -0.11
N ARG A 159 -7.99 -9.77 -0.86
CA ARG A 159 -9.15 -10.59 -0.45
C ARG A 159 -8.94 -12.08 -0.70
N THR A 160 -8.50 -12.44 -1.91
CA THR A 160 -8.53 -13.83 -2.37
C THR A 160 -7.32 -14.64 -1.93
N ARG A 161 -6.17 -13.99 -1.75
CA ARG A 161 -4.91 -14.64 -1.37
C ARG A 161 -4.50 -14.37 0.07
N LEU A 162 -4.73 -13.16 0.58
CA LEU A 162 -4.35 -12.77 1.94
C LEU A 162 -5.53 -12.82 2.92
N GLY A 163 -6.73 -13.16 2.43
CA GLY A 163 -7.92 -13.43 3.25
C GLY A 163 -8.47 -12.20 4.00
N ALA A 164 -8.22 -10.98 3.49
CA ALA A 164 -8.89 -9.79 4.01
C ALA A 164 -10.35 -9.77 3.59
N LYS A 165 -11.22 -9.15 4.39
CA LYS A 165 -12.65 -8.98 4.05
C LYS A 165 -12.85 -8.05 2.87
N GLY A 166 -11.94 -7.07 2.69
CA GLY A 166 -11.87 -6.24 1.50
C GLY A 166 -12.95 -5.17 1.40
N GLY A 167 -13.31 -4.57 2.51
CA GLY A 167 -14.16 -3.38 2.53
C GLY A 167 -13.53 -2.20 1.79
N SER A 168 -14.34 -1.22 1.42
CA SER A 168 -13.86 -0.08 0.63
C SER A 168 -12.84 0.79 1.39
N PHE A 169 -12.90 0.83 2.72
CA PHE A 169 -11.96 1.61 3.52
C PHE A 169 -10.58 0.93 3.67
N ALA A 170 -10.48 -0.38 3.41
CA ALA A 170 -9.19 -1.07 3.26
C ALA A 170 -8.32 -0.42 2.16
N GLN A 171 -8.97 0.10 1.09
CA GLN A 171 -8.27 0.84 0.03
C GLN A 171 -7.67 2.16 0.55
N GLY A 172 -8.43 2.87 1.38
CA GLY A 172 -7.96 4.10 2.04
C GLY A 172 -6.80 3.84 2.97
N TYR A 173 -6.86 2.76 3.77
CA TYR A 173 -5.77 2.34 4.65
C TYR A 173 -4.48 2.07 3.87
N VAL A 174 -4.55 1.25 2.83
CA VAL A 174 -3.36 0.90 2.02
C VAL A 174 -2.71 2.16 1.45
N LEU A 175 -3.50 3.04 0.83
CA LEU A 175 -2.96 4.30 0.29
C LEU A 175 -2.37 5.19 1.39
N ALA A 176 -3.07 5.34 2.52
CA ALA A 176 -2.58 6.16 3.63
C ALA A 176 -1.28 5.62 4.23
N HIS A 177 -1.08 4.28 4.21
CA HIS A 177 0.16 3.64 4.58
C HIS A 177 1.30 4.01 3.61
N GLU A 178 1.08 3.93 2.30
CA GLU A 178 2.10 4.31 1.30
C GLU A 178 2.44 5.80 1.38
N TYR A 179 1.45 6.66 1.61
CA TYR A 179 1.70 8.07 1.90
C TYR A 179 2.37 8.29 3.25
N GLY A 180 2.22 7.38 4.20
CA GLY A 180 3.01 7.32 5.43
C GLY A 180 4.50 7.20 5.14
N HIS A 181 4.90 6.36 4.18
CA HIS A 181 6.28 6.27 3.72
C HIS A 181 6.77 7.57 3.05
N HIS A 182 5.90 8.27 2.30
CA HIS A 182 6.25 9.59 1.79
C HIS A 182 6.50 10.60 2.93
N VAL A 183 5.69 10.58 3.97
CA VAL A 183 5.90 11.40 5.18
C VAL A 183 7.24 11.06 5.85
N GLN A 184 7.56 9.78 5.97
CA GLN A 184 8.84 9.30 6.52
C GLN A 184 10.05 9.77 5.68
N ASP A 185 9.92 9.76 4.36
CA ASP A 185 10.95 10.28 3.45
C ASP A 185 11.19 11.78 3.70
N LEU A 186 10.12 12.56 3.78
CA LEU A 186 10.19 14.00 4.06
C LEU A 186 10.80 14.31 5.45
N LEU A 187 10.59 13.42 6.42
CA LEU A 187 11.15 13.51 7.77
C LEU A 187 12.57 12.93 7.87
N GLY A 188 13.11 12.33 6.80
CA GLY A 188 14.43 11.72 6.77
C GLY A 188 14.54 10.44 7.59
N VAL A 189 13.42 9.74 7.81
CA VAL A 189 13.35 8.49 8.58
C VAL A 189 13.69 7.27 7.74
N LEU A 190 13.43 7.32 6.43
CA LEU A 190 13.71 6.18 5.54
C LEU A 190 15.21 5.93 5.40
N THR A 191 15.62 4.70 5.69
CA THR A 191 17.02 4.29 5.60
C THR A 191 17.30 3.71 4.21
N PRO A 192 18.23 4.27 3.43
CA PRO A 192 18.64 3.66 2.17
C PRO A 192 19.17 2.23 2.36
N GLY A 193 18.67 1.29 1.55
CA GLY A 193 19.08 -0.13 1.62
C GLY A 193 18.30 -0.99 2.60
N GLY A 194 17.25 -0.44 3.21
CA GLY A 194 16.36 -1.17 4.12
C GLY A 194 16.87 -1.26 5.55
N GLY A 195 15.97 -1.62 6.46
CA GLY A 195 16.20 -1.63 7.91
C GLY A 195 16.54 -2.99 8.52
N GLY A 196 16.91 -4.00 7.70
CA GLY A 196 17.18 -5.36 8.17
C GLY A 196 15.92 -6.20 8.41
N GLN A 197 16.10 -7.36 9.01
CA GLN A 197 15.06 -8.34 9.34
C GLN A 197 14.97 -8.56 10.85
N GLY A 198 13.84 -9.06 11.30
CA GLY A 198 13.56 -9.40 12.69
C GLY A 198 12.44 -8.55 13.30
N ALA A 199 11.72 -9.10 14.27
CA ALA A 199 10.55 -8.46 14.88
C ALA A 199 10.83 -7.09 15.50
N GLN A 200 12.06 -6.74 15.80
CA GLN A 200 12.46 -5.43 16.33
C GLN A 200 13.35 -4.64 15.35
N SER A 201 13.40 -5.06 14.08
CA SER A 201 14.24 -4.44 13.06
C SER A 201 13.77 -3.01 12.72
N GLN A 202 14.67 -2.24 12.13
CA GLN A 202 14.34 -0.91 11.62
C GLN A 202 13.24 -0.98 10.54
N SER A 203 13.22 -2.04 9.71
CA SER A 203 12.16 -2.27 8.73
C SER A 203 10.80 -2.35 9.41
N VAL A 204 10.64 -3.24 10.40
CA VAL A 204 9.38 -3.40 11.14
C VAL A 204 8.96 -2.07 11.78
N ARG A 205 9.89 -1.34 12.40
CA ARG A 205 9.61 -0.02 13.01
C ARG A 205 9.10 1.01 11.99
N THR A 206 9.70 1.02 10.80
CA THR A 206 9.29 1.88 9.68
C THR A 206 7.87 1.56 9.22
N GLU A 207 7.56 0.28 9.03
CA GLU A 207 6.22 -0.17 8.62
C GLU A 207 5.14 0.17 9.65
N LEU A 208 5.42 -0.10 10.92
CA LEU A 208 4.48 0.19 12.00
C LEU A 208 4.23 1.70 12.18
N GLN A 209 5.23 2.55 11.90
CA GLN A 209 5.03 3.98 11.88
C GLN A 209 4.14 4.42 10.71
N ALA A 210 4.29 3.81 9.52
CA ALA A 210 3.42 4.07 8.39
C ALA A 210 1.97 3.66 8.68
N ASP A 211 1.75 2.53 9.37
CA ASP A 211 0.43 2.13 9.86
C ASP A 211 -0.15 3.16 10.84
N CYS A 212 0.66 3.67 11.75
CA CYS A 212 0.22 4.72 12.68
C CYS A 212 -0.16 6.00 11.94
N TYR A 213 0.62 6.44 10.95
CA TYR A 213 0.28 7.61 10.12
C TYR A 213 -0.99 7.39 9.31
N ALA A 214 -1.25 6.17 8.84
CA ALA A 214 -2.52 5.81 8.22
C ALA A 214 -3.69 5.96 9.20
N GLY A 215 -3.50 5.54 10.45
CA GLY A 215 -4.48 5.75 11.52
C GLY A 215 -4.73 7.22 11.83
N VAL A 216 -3.66 8.03 11.89
CA VAL A 216 -3.77 9.48 12.09
C VAL A 216 -4.58 10.14 10.97
N TRP A 217 -4.30 9.82 9.69
CA TRP A 217 -5.14 10.30 8.60
C TRP A 217 -6.61 9.86 8.76
N ALA A 218 -6.86 8.59 9.10
CA ALA A 218 -8.22 8.07 9.27
C ALA A 218 -9.01 8.83 10.34
N ALA A 219 -8.36 9.27 11.42
CA ALA A 219 -8.96 10.11 12.46
C ALA A 219 -9.43 11.48 11.94
N HIS A 220 -8.75 12.02 10.95
CA HIS A 220 -8.98 13.34 10.37
C HIS A 220 -9.57 13.31 8.95
N ALA A 221 -9.91 12.13 8.45
CA ALA A 221 -10.34 11.97 7.06
C ALA A 221 -11.59 12.81 6.73
N VAL A 222 -12.50 12.96 7.68
CA VAL A 222 -13.70 13.81 7.54
C VAL A 222 -13.32 15.30 7.50
N ASP A 223 -12.34 15.72 8.28
CA ASP A 223 -11.90 17.13 8.35
C ASP A 223 -11.24 17.62 7.05
N THR A 224 -10.92 16.70 6.14
CA THR A 224 -10.37 17.02 4.82
C THR A 224 -11.43 17.55 3.82
N GLY A 225 -12.71 17.33 4.12
CA GLY A 225 -13.83 17.73 3.27
C GLY A 225 -14.15 16.76 2.12
N PHE A 226 -13.39 15.67 1.97
CA PHE A 226 -13.67 14.66 0.93
C PHE A 226 -14.59 13.55 1.44
N LEU A 227 -14.55 13.23 2.74
CA LEU A 227 -15.39 12.23 3.37
C LEU A 227 -16.37 12.89 4.35
N THR A 228 -17.60 12.39 4.37
CA THR A 228 -18.63 12.84 5.34
C THR A 228 -18.67 11.97 6.57
N GLN A 229 -18.20 10.73 6.47
CA GLN A 229 -18.24 9.77 7.56
C GLN A 229 -17.18 8.68 7.39
N VAL A 230 -16.51 8.35 8.50
CA VAL A 230 -15.78 7.11 8.71
C VAL A 230 -16.43 6.38 9.87
N SER A 231 -17.01 5.22 9.62
CA SER A 231 -17.74 4.42 10.62
C SER A 231 -16.81 3.43 11.33
N GLN A 232 -17.30 2.84 12.44
CA GLN A 232 -16.58 1.75 13.09
C GLN A 232 -16.36 0.53 12.17
N ALA A 233 -17.28 0.27 11.25
CA ALA A 233 -17.13 -0.79 10.25
C ALA A 233 -15.99 -0.49 9.29
N ASP A 234 -15.81 0.78 8.88
CA ASP A 234 -14.69 1.20 8.05
C ASP A 234 -13.35 1.02 8.77
N ILE A 235 -13.28 1.38 10.05
CA ILE A 235 -12.08 1.13 10.85
C ILE A 235 -11.80 -0.36 10.99
N ALA A 236 -12.84 -1.19 11.15
CA ALA A 236 -12.69 -2.64 11.18
C ALA A 236 -12.16 -3.20 9.84
N ASP A 237 -12.56 -2.61 8.69
CA ASP A 237 -11.99 -2.95 7.37
C ASP A 237 -10.50 -2.60 7.27
N ALA A 238 -10.09 -1.43 7.78
CA ALA A 238 -8.69 -1.03 7.82
C ALA A 238 -7.85 -1.97 8.70
N LEU A 239 -8.34 -2.29 9.90
CA LEU A 239 -7.68 -3.21 10.83
C LEU A 239 -7.55 -4.63 10.26
N ASP A 240 -8.58 -5.10 9.55
CA ASP A 240 -8.55 -6.41 8.89
C ASP A 240 -7.53 -6.43 7.75
N ALA A 241 -7.44 -5.36 6.95
CA ALA A 241 -6.43 -5.23 5.91
C ALA A 241 -5.01 -5.17 6.50
N ALA A 242 -4.80 -4.40 7.58
CA ALA A 242 -3.53 -4.33 8.29
C ALA A 242 -3.09 -5.71 8.80
N ALA A 243 -4.01 -6.46 9.41
CA ALA A 243 -3.74 -7.83 9.87
C ALA A 243 -3.44 -8.79 8.71
N ALA A 244 -4.11 -8.61 7.56
CA ALA A 244 -3.94 -9.51 6.41
C ALA A 244 -2.53 -9.47 5.81
N VAL A 245 -1.84 -8.34 5.96
CA VAL A 245 -0.48 -8.12 5.46
C VAL A 245 0.60 -8.22 6.56
N GLY A 246 0.26 -8.74 7.74
CA GLY A 246 1.23 -9.04 8.80
C GLY A 246 2.10 -10.25 8.44
N ASP A 247 3.39 -10.19 8.77
CA ASP A 247 4.37 -11.25 8.46
C ASP A 247 3.97 -12.59 9.08
N ASP A 248 3.43 -12.59 10.28
CA ASP A 248 2.96 -13.80 10.99
C ASP A 248 1.84 -14.51 10.23
N ARG A 249 0.86 -13.75 9.72
CA ARG A 249 -0.26 -14.30 8.97
C ARG A 249 0.18 -14.82 7.61
N ILE A 250 0.99 -14.06 6.90
CA ILE A 250 1.51 -14.43 5.58
C ILE A 250 2.39 -15.67 5.69
N GLN A 251 3.34 -15.70 6.62
CA GLN A 251 4.22 -16.85 6.81
C GLN A 251 3.42 -18.10 7.19
N LYS A 252 2.43 -17.97 8.08
CA LYS A 252 1.57 -19.08 8.45
C LYS A 252 0.77 -19.64 7.27
N GLU A 253 0.22 -18.76 6.43
CA GLU A 253 -0.57 -19.14 5.25
C GLU A 253 0.28 -19.86 4.20
N PHE A 254 1.46 -19.31 3.87
CA PHE A 254 2.29 -19.81 2.77
C PHE A 254 3.38 -20.79 3.19
N GLN A 255 3.81 -20.79 4.46
CA GLN A 255 4.91 -21.62 4.98
C GLN A 255 4.46 -22.58 6.09
N GLY A 256 3.24 -22.45 6.60
CA GLY A 256 2.70 -23.27 7.69
C GLY A 256 3.26 -22.94 9.07
N SER A 257 4.27 -22.05 9.20
CA SER A 257 4.89 -21.65 10.46
C SER A 257 5.38 -20.20 10.39
N THR A 258 5.55 -19.55 11.53
CA THR A 258 6.05 -18.19 11.64
C THR A 258 7.50 -18.18 12.15
N ASN A 259 8.31 -17.23 11.62
CA ASN A 259 9.67 -16.99 12.08
C ASN A 259 9.92 -15.49 12.27
N PRO A 260 9.79 -14.95 13.50
CA PRO A 260 9.95 -13.52 13.77
C PRO A 260 11.31 -12.93 13.39
N GLU A 261 12.37 -13.75 13.31
CA GLU A 261 13.72 -13.29 12.93
C GLU A 261 13.82 -12.85 11.46
N THR A 262 12.81 -13.18 10.65
CA THR A 262 12.76 -12.85 9.22
C THR A 262 11.72 -11.77 8.89
N TRP A 263 11.06 -11.23 9.89
CA TRP A 263 10.02 -10.20 9.67
C TRP A 263 10.61 -8.90 9.16
N THR A 264 9.85 -8.25 8.31
CA THR A 264 10.18 -6.94 7.74
C THR A 264 9.04 -5.94 7.88
N HIS A 265 7.80 -6.42 8.14
CA HIS A 265 6.59 -5.61 8.25
C HIS A 265 5.95 -5.64 9.64
N GLY A 266 6.31 -6.60 10.47
CA GLY A 266 5.73 -6.80 11.80
C GLY A 266 4.54 -7.76 11.80
N SER A 267 4.07 -8.10 13.01
CA SER A 267 2.93 -8.97 13.19
C SER A 267 1.61 -8.28 12.89
N SER A 268 0.58 -9.07 12.61
CA SER A 268 -0.80 -8.61 12.46
C SER A 268 -1.25 -7.76 13.64
N ASP A 269 -0.94 -8.19 14.87
CA ASP A 269 -1.32 -7.50 16.10
C ASP A 269 -0.60 -6.15 16.26
N GLU A 270 0.71 -6.08 15.91
CA GLU A 270 1.47 -4.83 15.96
C GLU A 270 0.95 -3.82 14.94
N ARG A 271 0.68 -4.24 13.71
CA ARG A 271 0.12 -3.39 12.67
C ARG A 271 -1.23 -2.80 13.07
N GLN A 272 -2.15 -3.64 13.58
CA GLN A 272 -3.44 -3.19 14.09
C GLN A 272 -3.29 -2.22 15.27
N ARG A 273 -2.38 -2.52 16.20
CA ARG A 273 -2.14 -1.68 17.38
C ARG A 273 -1.63 -0.30 16.98
N TRP A 274 -0.68 -0.21 16.06
CA TRP A 274 -0.13 1.07 15.65
C TRP A 274 -1.11 1.89 14.80
N PHE A 275 -1.86 1.27 13.90
CA PHE A 275 -2.98 1.95 13.25
C PHE A 275 -3.99 2.50 14.27
N THR A 276 -4.36 1.68 15.25
CA THR A 276 -5.30 2.08 16.31
C THR A 276 -4.74 3.24 17.16
N THR A 277 -3.45 3.22 17.47
CA THR A 277 -2.78 4.32 18.18
C THR A 277 -2.90 5.63 17.40
N GLY A 278 -2.60 5.61 16.11
CA GLY A 278 -2.77 6.77 15.22
C GLY A 278 -4.21 7.25 15.17
N TYR A 279 -5.15 6.32 14.97
CA TYR A 279 -6.58 6.64 14.88
C TYR A 279 -7.16 7.22 16.16
N GLN A 280 -6.82 6.66 17.31
CA GLN A 280 -7.37 7.13 18.60
C GLN A 280 -6.78 8.47 19.04
N THR A 281 -5.53 8.73 18.71
CA THR A 281 -4.85 9.97 19.12
C THR A 281 -5.01 11.11 18.11
N GLY A 282 -5.07 10.79 16.83
CA GLY A 282 -5.01 11.77 15.74
C GLY A 282 -3.71 12.57 15.71
N ASP A 283 -2.71 12.21 16.53
CA ASP A 283 -1.48 12.96 16.71
C ASP A 283 -0.28 12.21 16.11
N PRO A 284 0.35 12.68 15.02
CA PRO A 284 1.49 12.01 14.41
C PRO A 284 2.71 11.90 15.34
N ASN A 285 2.81 12.75 16.39
CA ASN A 285 3.88 12.63 17.38
C ASN A 285 3.74 11.40 18.28
N LYS A 286 2.59 10.74 18.27
CA LYS A 286 2.36 9.45 18.97
C LYS A 286 2.80 8.23 18.16
N CYS A 287 3.25 8.44 16.92
CA CYS A 287 3.74 7.39 16.03
C CYS A 287 5.26 7.15 16.18
N ASP A 288 5.78 7.24 17.39
CA ASP A 288 7.18 6.96 17.67
C ASP A 288 7.41 5.46 17.86
N THR A 289 7.68 4.78 16.77
CA THR A 289 8.02 3.34 16.75
C THR A 289 9.52 3.07 16.93
N PHE A 290 10.35 4.11 16.89
CA PHE A 290 11.81 3.95 16.92
C PHE A 290 12.38 3.91 18.33
N HIS A 291 11.63 4.35 19.33
CA HIS A 291 12.03 4.32 20.72
C HIS A 291 11.17 3.33 21.52
N GLY A 292 11.80 2.53 22.36
CA GLY A 292 11.13 1.54 23.21
C GLY A 292 10.83 0.22 22.50
N SER A 293 9.97 -0.60 23.16
CA SER A 293 9.45 -1.85 22.60
C SER A 293 8.28 -1.58 21.65
N LEU A 294 8.19 -2.37 20.57
CA LEU A 294 7.04 -2.38 19.66
C LEU A 294 5.82 -3.04 20.26
#